data_fa5bf6d5c52b8f4fe2b62ec7eb39804d
#
_entry.id   fa5bf6d5c52b8f4fe2b62ec7eb39804d
#
_cell.length_a   1.000
_cell.length_b   1.000
_cell.length_c   1.000
_cell.angle_alpha   90.00
_cell.angle_beta   90.00
_cell.angle_gamma   90.00
#
_symmetry.space_group_name_H-M   'P 1'
#
loop_
_entity.id
_entity.type
_entity.pdbx_description
1 polymer ?
#
loop_
_entity_poly.entity_id
_entity_poly.type
_entity_poly.pdbx_seq_one_letter_code
_entity_poly.pdbx_strand_id
1 'polypeptide(L)'
;MDQDKRQLGEEHQDDRAIVQQVINDSIGWALTKDKERLFDIMAHDADFFIFHPDSRSTIIGFEAFRQLAERAWMKDAFKATDFAIRDLRITFSESGTVAWYSCYLDDHGEWNGQPGGWDNARWTGVIEKRNGQWVTVQMHFSFAKD
;
A
#
# COMPACT_ATOMS: atom_id res chain seq x y z
N MET A 1 -35.62 5.99 -7.73
CA MET A 1 -35.01 5.01 -6.79
C MET A 1 -34.02 4.07 -7.47
N ASP A 2 -34.30 3.54 -8.64
CA ASP A 2 -33.36 2.66 -9.36
C ASP A 2 -32.13 3.40 -9.90
N GLN A 3 -32.26 4.69 -10.22
CA GLN A 3 -31.14 5.50 -10.69
C GLN A 3 -30.10 5.77 -9.58
N ASP A 4 -30.56 5.99 -8.35
CA ASP A 4 -29.67 6.24 -7.21
C ASP A 4 -28.84 4.99 -6.86
N LYS A 5 -29.45 3.79 -6.95
CA LYS A 5 -28.76 2.53 -6.71
C LYS A 5 -27.73 2.21 -7.80
N ARG A 6 -28.03 2.56 -9.06
CA ARG A 6 -27.08 2.39 -10.16
C ARG A 6 -25.91 3.34 -10.03
N GLN A 7 -26.15 4.58 -9.68
CA GLN A 7 -25.10 5.60 -9.47
C GLN A 7 -24.18 5.24 -8.32
N LEU A 8 -24.72 4.75 -7.20
CA LEU A 8 -23.94 4.26 -6.07
C LEU A 8 -23.12 3.03 -6.45
N GLY A 9 -23.66 2.11 -7.26
CA GLY A 9 -22.95 0.94 -7.76
C GLY A 9 -21.80 1.32 -8.68
N GLU A 10 -21.98 2.31 -9.55
CA GLU A 10 -20.96 2.80 -10.47
C GLU A 10 -19.85 3.52 -9.70
N GLU A 11 -20.19 4.38 -8.72
CA GLU A 11 -19.22 5.05 -7.84
C GLU A 11 -18.38 4.04 -7.06
N HIS A 12 -19.01 2.97 -6.52
CA HIS A 12 -18.31 1.92 -5.79
C HIS A 12 -17.38 1.12 -6.70
N GLN A 13 -17.76 0.90 -7.98
CA GLN A 13 -16.89 0.22 -8.93
C GLN A 13 -15.68 1.06 -9.28
N ASP A 14 -15.86 2.38 -9.50
CA ASP A 14 -14.75 3.30 -9.74
C ASP A 14 -13.84 3.39 -8.52
N ASP A 15 -14.39 3.51 -7.33
CA ASP A 15 -13.63 3.52 -6.09
C ASP A 15 -12.87 2.21 -5.88
N ARG A 16 -13.47 1.06 -6.21
CA ARG A 16 -12.79 -0.23 -6.11
C ARG A 16 -11.57 -0.28 -7.02
N ALA A 17 -11.70 0.17 -8.26
CA ALA A 17 -10.58 0.19 -9.21
C ALA A 17 -9.47 1.13 -8.72
N ILE A 18 -9.85 2.30 -8.19
CA ILE A 18 -8.90 3.27 -7.64
C ILE A 18 -8.18 2.70 -6.42
N VAL A 19 -8.91 2.09 -5.48
CA VAL A 19 -8.34 1.46 -4.28
C VAL A 19 -7.40 0.33 -4.67
N GLN A 20 -7.80 -0.51 -5.63
CA GLN A 20 -6.94 -1.59 -6.13
C GLN A 20 -5.64 -1.02 -6.71
N GLN A 21 -5.72 0.08 -7.44
CA GLN A 21 -4.53 0.73 -7.99
C GLN A 21 -3.64 1.31 -6.89
N VAL A 22 -4.23 1.92 -5.86
CA VAL A 22 -3.48 2.42 -4.69
C VAL A 22 -2.72 1.26 -4.02
N ILE A 23 -3.38 0.12 -3.82
CA ILE A 23 -2.74 -1.06 -3.24
C ILE A 23 -1.57 -1.52 -4.12
N ASN A 24 -1.81 -1.67 -5.42
CA ASN A 24 -0.76 -2.08 -6.36
C ASN A 24 0.43 -1.12 -6.35
N ASP A 25 0.17 0.19 -6.39
CA ASP A 25 1.22 1.20 -6.50
C ASP A 25 1.99 1.39 -5.19
N SER A 26 1.40 0.99 -4.05
CA SER A 26 2.11 1.05 -2.77
C SER A 26 3.33 0.10 -2.71
N ILE A 27 3.38 -0.89 -3.61
CA ILE A 27 4.53 -1.77 -3.80
C ILE A 27 5.17 -1.51 -5.17
N GLY A 28 4.35 -1.41 -6.22
CA GLY A 28 4.82 -1.30 -7.60
C GLY A 28 5.59 -0.03 -7.93
N TRP A 29 5.44 1.04 -7.14
CA TRP A 29 6.20 2.29 -7.32
C TRP A 29 7.71 2.01 -7.39
N ALA A 30 8.19 0.99 -6.69
CA ALA A 30 9.61 0.71 -6.55
C ALA A 30 10.27 0.25 -7.85
N LEU A 31 9.51 -0.33 -8.78
CA LEU A 31 10.04 -0.80 -10.05
C LEU A 31 10.62 0.33 -10.89
N THR A 32 10.01 1.51 -10.83
CA THR A 32 10.46 2.72 -11.54
C THR A 32 10.94 3.81 -10.58
N LYS A 33 10.89 3.55 -9.28
CA LYS A 33 11.20 4.53 -8.21
C LYS A 33 10.36 5.80 -8.34
N ASP A 34 9.06 5.63 -8.56
CA ASP A 34 8.10 6.73 -8.69
C ASP A 34 7.77 7.30 -7.30
N LYS A 35 8.66 8.15 -6.80
CA LYS A 35 8.58 8.77 -5.48
C LYS A 35 7.31 9.60 -5.32
N GLU A 36 6.96 10.36 -6.35
CA GLU A 36 5.79 11.23 -6.33
C GLU A 36 4.51 10.41 -6.14
N ARG A 37 4.36 9.33 -6.91
CA ARG A 37 3.21 8.43 -6.76
C ARG A 37 3.18 7.78 -5.39
N LEU A 38 4.33 7.30 -4.89
CA LEU A 38 4.41 6.69 -3.57
C LEU A 38 3.88 7.63 -2.49
N PHE A 39 4.27 8.90 -2.52
CA PHE A 39 3.86 9.86 -1.50
C PHE A 39 2.39 10.29 -1.67
N ASP A 40 1.90 10.39 -2.91
CA ASP A 40 0.54 10.80 -3.19
C ASP A 40 -0.52 9.82 -2.66
N ILE A 41 -0.17 8.54 -2.60
CA ILE A 41 -1.11 7.48 -2.16
C ILE A 41 -1.05 7.18 -0.67
N MET A 42 -0.24 7.92 0.10
CA MET A 42 -0.11 7.77 1.55
C MET A 42 -0.70 8.97 2.28
N ALA A 43 -1.28 8.74 3.45
CA ALA A 43 -1.78 9.81 4.29
C ALA A 43 -0.63 10.62 4.87
N HIS A 44 -0.65 11.94 4.66
CA HIS A 44 0.41 12.84 5.13
C HIS A 44 0.06 13.36 6.53
N ASP A 45 0.06 12.48 7.52
CA ASP A 45 -0.23 12.86 8.90
C ASP A 45 0.59 12.05 9.91
N ALA A 46 0.48 12.42 11.17
CA ALA A 46 1.23 11.81 12.26
C ALA A 46 0.71 10.42 12.65
N ASP A 47 -0.51 10.07 12.23
CA ASP A 47 -1.15 8.79 12.56
C ASP A 47 -0.92 7.71 11.50
N PHE A 48 -0.30 8.06 10.38
CA PHE A 48 0.12 7.08 9.38
C PHE A 48 1.04 6.06 10.02
N PHE A 49 0.81 4.75 9.74
CA PHE A 49 1.52 3.71 10.47
C PHE A 49 1.76 2.48 9.59
N ILE A 50 2.97 1.90 9.72
CA ILE A 50 3.28 0.63 9.06
C ILE A 50 4.03 -0.29 10.02
N PHE A 51 3.52 -1.53 10.19
CA PHE A 51 4.32 -2.63 10.68
C PHE A 51 4.94 -3.38 9.50
N HIS A 52 6.26 -3.45 9.48
CA HIS A 52 6.98 -4.39 8.64
C HIS A 52 7.31 -5.65 9.46
N PRO A 53 7.70 -6.77 8.82
CA PRO A 53 8.03 -7.99 9.57
C PRO A 53 9.22 -7.83 10.53
N ASP A 54 10.10 -6.88 10.24
CA ASP A 54 11.26 -6.57 11.07
C ASP A 54 10.90 -5.49 12.08
N SER A 55 11.22 -5.72 13.37
CA SER A 55 10.95 -4.76 14.44
C SER A 55 11.64 -3.41 14.27
N ARG A 56 12.73 -3.36 13.48
CA ARG A 56 13.47 -2.12 13.21
C ARG A 56 12.82 -1.23 12.17
N SER A 57 11.83 -1.77 11.44
CA SER A 57 11.22 -1.10 10.30
C SER A 57 9.79 -0.67 10.59
N THR A 58 9.43 -0.49 11.86
CA THR A 58 8.14 0.09 12.23
C THR A 58 8.18 1.58 11.91
N ILE A 59 7.15 2.04 11.19
CA ILE A 59 7.06 3.44 10.76
C ILE A 59 5.88 4.09 11.46
N ILE A 60 6.14 5.20 12.16
CA ILE A 60 5.13 6.01 12.84
C ILE A 60 5.15 7.40 12.23
N GLY A 61 4.06 7.77 11.57
CA GLY A 61 3.92 9.07 10.92
C GLY A 61 4.49 9.12 9.51
N PHE A 62 3.89 9.97 8.68
CA PHE A 62 4.31 10.13 7.29
C PHE A 62 5.74 10.65 7.16
N GLU A 63 6.16 11.55 8.05
CA GLU A 63 7.50 12.14 7.96
C GLU A 63 8.61 11.07 8.11
N ALA A 64 8.41 10.10 9.03
CA ALA A 64 9.33 8.98 9.16
C ALA A 64 9.35 8.11 7.91
N PHE A 65 8.19 7.91 7.28
CA PHE A 65 8.05 7.19 6.01
C PHE A 65 8.83 7.90 4.89
N ARG A 66 8.63 9.21 4.76
CA ARG A 66 9.32 10.02 3.77
C ARG A 66 10.84 9.94 3.92
N GLN A 67 11.33 10.08 5.15
CA GLN A 67 12.76 10.00 5.44
C GLN A 67 13.34 8.63 5.10
N LEU A 68 12.64 7.54 5.43
CA LEU A 68 13.09 6.19 5.10
C LEU A 68 13.13 6.00 3.58
N ALA A 69 12.09 6.43 2.87
CA ALA A 69 12.05 6.32 1.41
C ALA A 69 13.23 7.04 0.77
N GLU A 70 13.49 8.28 1.18
CA GLU A 70 14.55 9.11 0.60
C GLU A 70 15.95 8.58 0.93
N ARG A 71 16.18 8.11 2.16
CA ARG A 71 17.52 7.66 2.55
C ARG A 71 17.85 6.24 2.13
N ALA A 72 16.84 5.39 1.87
CA ALA A 72 17.07 3.97 1.56
C ALA A 72 16.51 3.58 0.20
N TRP A 73 15.20 3.68 0.01
CA TRP A 73 14.53 3.10 -1.17
C TRP A 73 14.83 3.86 -2.46
N MET A 74 15.15 5.15 -2.38
CA MET A 74 15.51 5.97 -3.55
C MET A 74 16.99 5.86 -3.90
N LYS A 75 17.80 5.21 -3.08
CA LYS A 75 19.23 5.04 -3.34
C LYS A 75 19.48 3.96 -4.38
N ASP A 76 20.56 4.10 -5.15
CA ASP A 76 20.94 3.16 -6.21
C ASP A 76 21.24 1.76 -5.66
N ALA A 77 21.61 1.65 -4.38
CA ALA A 77 21.87 0.37 -3.74
C ALA A 77 20.63 -0.52 -3.70
N PHE A 78 19.42 0.07 -3.65
CA PHE A 78 18.16 -0.67 -3.67
C PHE A 78 17.59 -0.72 -5.08
N LYS A 79 17.17 -1.91 -5.50
CA LYS A 79 16.54 -2.13 -6.80
C LYS A 79 15.44 -3.17 -6.67
N ALA A 80 14.20 -2.75 -6.88
CA ALA A 80 13.07 -3.70 -6.96
C ALA A 80 13.15 -4.46 -8.28
N THR A 81 12.89 -5.76 -8.23
CA THR A 81 12.96 -6.62 -9.42
C THR A 81 11.58 -7.07 -9.88
N ASP A 82 10.73 -7.57 -8.97
CA ASP A 82 9.36 -7.96 -9.30
C ASP A 82 8.53 -8.06 -8.03
N PHE A 83 7.21 -8.13 -8.22
CA PHE A 83 6.29 -8.39 -7.12
C PHE A 83 5.03 -9.09 -7.65
N ALA A 84 4.31 -9.76 -6.73
CA ALA A 84 3.02 -10.38 -7.04
C ALA A 84 2.08 -10.23 -5.85
N ILE A 85 0.86 -9.78 -6.12
CA ILE A 85 -0.22 -9.67 -5.13
C ILE A 85 -1.20 -10.80 -5.42
N ARG A 86 -1.49 -11.64 -4.41
CA ARG A 86 -2.38 -12.79 -4.55
C ARG A 86 -3.50 -12.72 -3.53
N ASP A 87 -4.67 -13.25 -3.91
CA ASP A 87 -5.86 -13.38 -3.06
C ASP A 87 -6.29 -12.04 -2.44
N LEU A 88 -6.25 -10.99 -3.23
CA LEU A 88 -6.63 -9.65 -2.80
C LEU A 88 -8.13 -9.59 -2.50
N ARG A 89 -8.45 -9.15 -1.28
CA ARG A 89 -9.82 -8.92 -0.83
C ARG A 89 -9.94 -7.47 -0.37
N ILE A 90 -10.88 -6.76 -0.94
CA ILE A 90 -11.14 -5.34 -0.60
C ILE A 90 -12.57 -5.25 -0.06
N THR A 91 -12.73 -4.63 1.09
CA THR A 91 -14.03 -4.39 1.72
C THR A 91 -14.18 -2.90 1.99
N PHE A 92 -15.35 -2.35 1.64
CA PHE A 92 -15.67 -0.94 1.90
C PHE A 92 -16.56 -0.83 3.13
N SER A 93 -16.37 0.26 3.90
CA SER A 93 -17.31 0.64 4.96
C SER A 93 -18.68 1.00 4.36
N GLU A 94 -19.72 1.00 5.20
CA GLU A 94 -21.07 1.40 4.75
C GLU A 94 -21.09 2.81 4.19
N SER A 95 -20.31 3.72 4.77
CA SER A 95 -20.20 5.10 4.27
C SER A 95 -19.50 5.19 2.91
N GLY A 96 -18.76 4.13 2.50
CA GLY A 96 -18.00 4.15 1.27
C GLY A 96 -16.74 5.01 1.31
N THR A 97 -16.34 5.50 2.49
CA THR A 97 -15.18 6.40 2.65
C THR A 97 -13.96 5.72 3.26
N VAL A 98 -14.09 4.47 3.69
CA VAL A 98 -12.99 3.66 4.22
C VAL A 98 -13.01 2.31 3.54
N ALA A 99 -11.85 1.82 3.17
CA ALA A 99 -11.68 0.46 2.65
C ALA A 99 -10.56 -0.22 3.44
N TRP A 100 -10.70 -1.52 3.65
CA TRP A 100 -9.62 -2.33 4.18
C TRP A 100 -9.40 -3.52 3.27
N TYR A 101 -8.20 -4.08 3.32
CA TYR A 101 -7.85 -5.16 2.43
C TYR A 101 -6.93 -6.17 3.11
N SER A 102 -6.88 -7.34 2.51
CA SER A 102 -5.93 -8.39 2.87
C SER A 102 -5.46 -9.09 1.60
N CYS A 103 -4.22 -9.53 1.60
CA CYS A 103 -3.65 -10.28 0.48
C CYS A 103 -2.36 -10.97 0.91
N TYR A 104 -1.81 -11.77 0.00
CA TYR A 104 -0.44 -12.26 0.08
C TYR A 104 0.42 -11.48 -0.89
N LEU A 105 1.67 -11.26 -0.50
CA LEU A 105 2.62 -10.48 -1.29
C LEU A 105 3.94 -11.21 -1.43
N ASP A 106 4.41 -11.35 -2.67
CA ASP A 106 5.81 -11.61 -2.96
C ASP A 106 6.42 -10.28 -3.42
N ASP A 107 7.50 -9.87 -2.79
CA ASP A 107 8.15 -8.59 -3.10
C ASP A 107 9.65 -8.82 -3.15
N HIS A 108 10.23 -8.74 -4.33
CA HIS A 108 11.62 -9.09 -4.57
C HIS A 108 12.44 -7.89 -5.00
N GLY A 109 13.68 -7.86 -4.55
CA GLY A 109 14.60 -6.80 -4.89
C GLY A 109 16.04 -7.19 -4.62
N GLU A 110 16.92 -6.20 -4.76
CA GLU A 110 18.35 -6.33 -4.51
C GLU A 110 18.86 -5.16 -3.68
N TRP A 111 19.81 -5.44 -2.81
CA TRP A 111 20.59 -4.43 -2.09
C TRP A 111 22.07 -4.65 -2.47
N ASN A 112 22.66 -3.66 -3.13
CA ASN A 112 24.04 -3.76 -3.62
C ASN A 112 24.27 -5.04 -4.44
N GLY A 113 23.29 -5.43 -5.26
CA GLY A 113 23.34 -6.62 -6.08
C GLY A 113 23.02 -7.93 -5.37
N GLN A 114 22.77 -7.91 -4.08
CA GLN A 114 22.40 -9.11 -3.32
C GLN A 114 20.87 -9.28 -3.33
N PRO A 115 20.35 -10.41 -3.86
CA PRO A 115 18.92 -10.64 -3.91
C PRO A 115 18.32 -10.78 -2.51
N GLY A 116 17.09 -10.31 -2.37
CA GLY A 116 16.33 -10.40 -1.14
C GLY A 116 14.86 -10.10 -1.38
N GLY A 117 14.12 -10.00 -0.31
CA GLY A 117 12.69 -9.68 -0.37
C GLY A 117 11.86 -10.63 0.45
N TRP A 118 10.58 -10.65 0.12
CA TRP A 118 9.57 -11.42 0.86
C TRP A 118 8.85 -12.39 -0.07
N ASP A 119 8.62 -13.61 0.44
CA ASP A 119 7.73 -14.58 -0.18
C ASP A 119 6.58 -14.88 0.76
N ASN A 120 5.35 -14.87 0.27
CA ASN A 120 4.14 -15.14 1.03
C ASN A 120 3.98 -14.24 2.27
N ALA A 121 4.36 -12.98 2.17
CA ALA A 121 4.06 -12.03 3.23
C ALA A 121 2.54 -11.83 3.33
N ARG A 122 2.01 -11.84 4.56
CA ARG A 122 0.63 -11.45 4.79
C ARG A 122 0.58 -9.93 4.89
N TRP A 123 -0.29 -9.33 4.09
CA TRP A 123 -0.37 -7.88 3.98
C TRP A 123 -1.81 -7.45 4.18
N THR A 124 -2.03 -6.57 5.15
CA THR A 124 -3.30 -5.91 5.38
C THR A 124 -3.12 -4.41 5.42
N GLY A 125 -4.18 -3.68 5.19
CA GLY A 125 -4.12 -2.23 5.25
C GLY A 125 -5.49 -1.59 5.29
N VAL A 126 -5.47 -0.30 5.56
CA VAL A 126 -6.65 0.57 5.60
C VAL A 126 -6.40 1.77 4.71
N ILE A 127 -7.38 2.07 3.88
CA ILE A 127 -7.34 3.18 2.92
C ILE A 127 -8.56 4.05 3.17
N GLU A 128 -8.38 5.36 3.21
CA GLU A 128 -9.44 6.32 3.51
C GLU A 128 -9.57 7.33 2.38
N LYS A 129 -10.81 7.68 2.05
CA LYS A 129 -11.08 8.73 1.06
C LYS A 129 -11.08 10.08 1.76
N ARG A 130 -10.11 10.92 1.42
CA ARG A 130 -9.92 12.26 1.99
C ARG A 130 -9.94 13.29 0.85
N ASN A 131 -10.86 14.24 0.90
CA ASN A 131 -10.97 15.29 -0.12
C ASN A 131 -11.03 14.71 -1.55
N GLY A 132 -11.77 13.60 -1.71
CA GLY A 132 -11.92 12.94 -3.00
C GLY A 132 -10.77 12.02 -3.40
N GLN A 133 -9.72 11.90 -2.59
CA GLN A 133 -8.56 11.05 -2.86
C GLN A 133 -8.48 9.87 -1.89
N TRP A 134 -8.17 8.70 -2.41
CA TRP A 134 -7.93 7.51 -1.59
C TRP A 134 -6.47 7.46 -1.16
N VAL A 135 -6.23 7.45 0.15
CA VAL A 135 -4.87 7.41 0.72
C VAL A 135 -4.77 6.31 1.76
N THR A 136 -3.64 5.63 1.78
CA THR A 136 -3.35 4.59 2.77
C THR A 136 -3.06 5.24 4.12
N VAL A 137 -3.72 4.76 5.18
CA VAL A 137 -3.51 5.25 6.54
C VAL A 137 -2.75 4.27 7.41
N GLN A 138 -2.81 2.98 7.08
CA GLN A 138 -2.14 1.93 7.84
C GLN A 138 -1.84 0.72 6.95
N MET A 139 -0.67 0.10 7.16
CA MET A 139 -0.34 -1.19 6.54
C MET A 139 0.33 -2.10 7.58
N HIS A 140 0.20 -3.40 7.37
CA HIS A 140 0.82 -4.41 8.22
C HIS A 140 1.32 -5.56 7.34
N PHE A 141 2.60 -5.85 7.44
CA PHE A 141 3.25 -6.97 6.75
C PHE A 141 3.78 -7.94 7.79
N SER A 142 3.50 -9.22 7.62
CA SER A 142 3.98 -10.27 8.53
C SER A 142 4.16 -11.58 7.79
N PHE A 143 4.86 -12.51 8.42
CA PHE A 143 4.97 -13.89 7.94
C PHE A 143 4.22 -14.82 8.89
N ALA A 144 3.64 -15.89 8.33
CA ALA A 144 3.06 -16.93 9.16
C ALA A 144 4.15 -17.61 9.99
N LYS A 145 3.84 -17.87 11.24
CA LYS A 145 4.72 -18.64 12.11
C LYS A 145 4.21 -20.08 12.17
N ASP A 146 4.89 -20.96 11.46
CA ASP A 146 4.52 -22.38 11.36
C ASP A 146 5.39 -23.25 12.27
#